data_9d55fa9a867b20efdfaafcea94fa438f
#
_entry.id   9d55fa9a867b20efdfaafcea94fa438f
#
_cell.length_a   1.000
_cell.length_b   1.000
_cell.length_c   1.000
_cell.angle_alpha   90.00
_cell.angle_beta   90.00
_cell.angle_gamma   90.00
#
_symmetry.space_group_name_H-M   'P 1'
#
loop_
_entity.id
_entity.type
_entity.pdbx_description
1 polymer ?
#
loop_
_entity_poly.entity_id
_entity_poly.type
_entity_poly.pdbx_seq_one_letter_code
_entity_poly.pdbx_strand_id
1 'polypeptide(L)'
;MKTEKLKAESYKLVLLDSHAIIHRAYHALPEFATSKGEPTGALYGLVAMLLKIIMDLKPNFIVACFDLPGPTHRHEAYEAYKSGRAKTDDNLILQLERAKDVFKAFGIPIYSHLGFEADDIIGTIVHDLEKSTRMNGRSSSDKNTEIIIASGDMDTLQLINGKKVQVYTLKKGINDTILYDEKRVLSRFGFPPKLIIDYKGLRGDPSDNIIGVKGIGEKTATSLIITFGTIENIYKALKKKDDTYKKAGINERVRNLLIENEEDALFSKTLATIRTDAPINFTLPPEWKEGLEIDKVLDLFQELEFRTMGERVKKLMGKSESLTGKGQTLNTDSKGLTLRSETSNTKEEKELNLALWVIDSNISYPKLEDVFRFTKAKDIKEARNIIEKELDKRKVRKVFEEIEKPIIDIVDKM
;
A
#
# COMPACT_ATOMS: atom_id res chain seq x y z
N MET A 1 -34.41 28.19 16.67
CA MET A 1 -33.06 28.27 16.10
C MET A 1 -32.40 26.91 16.33
N LYS A 2 -32.28 26.10 15.26
CA LYS A 2 -31.53 24.85 15.31
C LYS A 2 -30.06 25.20 15.16
N THR A 3 -29.29 24.99 16.21
CA THR A 3 -27.82 25.08 16.18
C THR A 3 -27.31 23.95 15.29
N GLU A 4 -26.93 24.27 14.05
CA GLU A 4 -26.10 23.40 13.22
C GLU A 4 -24.80 23.15 13.99
N LYS A 5 -24.62 21.93 14.46
CA LYS A 5 -23.31 21.46 14.93
C LYS A 5 -22.38 21.46 13.73
N LEU A 6 -21.51 22.45 13.65
CA LEU A 6 -20.34 22.42 12.79
C LEU A 6 -19.64 21.09 12.99
N LYS A 7 -19.64 20.23 11.97
CA LYS A 7 -18.80 19.03 11.95
C LYS A 7 -17.37 19.52 12.04
N ALA A 8 -16.69 19.19 13.13
CA ALA A 8 -15.25 19.40 13.20
C ALA A 8 -14.62 18.69 12.02
N GLU A 9 -13.88 19.41 11.18
CA GLU A 9 -13.14 18.84 10.07
C GLU A 9 -12.15 17.80 10.62
N SER A 10 -12.22 16.58 10.12
CA SER A 10 -11.27 15.54 10.47
C SER A 10 -10.21 15.50 9.38
N TYR A 11 -8.95 15.68 9.78
CA TYR A 11 -7.82 15.56 8.87
C TYR A 11 -7.38 14.09 8.76
N LYS A 12 -6.86 13.71 7.58
CA LYS A 12 -6.31 12.39 7.33
C LYS A 12 -4.82 12.47 7.02
N LEU A 13 -4.03 11.78 7.81
CA LEU A 13 -2.62 11.54 7.56
C LEU A 13 -2.43 10.11 7.05
N VAL A 14 -1.83 9.96 5.88
CA VAL A 14 -1.41 8.65 5.36
C VAL A 14 0.09 8.48 5.57
N LEU A 15 0.48 7.41 6.26
CA LEU A 15 1.85 6.97 6.42
C LEU A 15 2.09 5.79 5.48
N LEU A 16 3.02 5.95 4.54
CA LEU A 16 3.34 4.93 3.54
C LEU A 16 4.53 4.10 4.02
N ASP A 17 4.35 2.81 4.15
CA ASP A 17 5.43 1.85 4.20
C ASP A 17 5.97 1.65 2.78
N SER A 18 6.99 2.44 2.44
CA SER A 18 7.46 2.55 1.07
C SER A 18 8.10 1.27 0.57
N HIS A 19 8.86 0.57 1.43
CA HIS A 19 9.51 -0.69 1.05
C HIS A 19 8.48 -1.78 0.75
N ALA A 20 7.51 -1.99 1.63
CA ALA A 20 6.46 -2.98 1.41
C ALA A 20 5.65 -2.70 0.14
N ILE A 21 5.38 -1.42 -0.16
CA ILE A 21 4.67 -1.00 -1.36
C ILE A 21 5.50 -1.29 -2.62
N ILE A 22 6.78 -0.89 -2.63
CA ILE A 22 7.67 -1.03 -3.79
C ILE A 22 7.99 -2.52 -4.05
N HIS A 23 8.31 -3.29 -3.02
CA HIS A 23 8.50 -4.74 -3.14
C HIS A 23 7.28 -5.43 -3.74
N ARG A 24 6.10 -5.06 -3.26
CA ARG A 24 4.86 -5.61 -3.80
C ARG A 24 4.65 -5.25 -5.26
N ALA A 25 4.93 -4.00 -5.65
CA ALA A 25 4.85 -3.55 -7.03
C ALA A 25 5.83 -4.33 -7.92
N TYR A 26 7.07 -4.52 -7.46
CA TYR A 26 8.10 -5.26 -8.17
C TYR A 26 7.67 -6.70 -8.51
N HIS A 27 7.13 -7.42 -7.51
CA HIS A 27 6.70 -8.80 -7.71
C HIS A 27 5.33 -8.95 -8.40
N ALA A 28 4.55 -7.88 -8.48
CA ALA A 28 3.23 -7.91 -9.12
C ALA A 28 3.26 -7.58 -10.60
N LEU A 29 4.30 -6.86 -11.07
CA LEU A 29 4.40 -6.34 -12.42
C LEU A 29 5.49 -7.05 -13.23
N PRO A 30 5.36 -7.09 -14.57
CA PRO A 30 6.45 -7.49 -15.43
C PRO A 30 7.64 -6.53 -15.34
N GLU A 31 8.78 -6.98 -15.81
CA GLU A 31 9.95 -6.15 -15.95
C GLU A 31 9.72 -5.10 -17.06
N PHE A 32 9.45 -3.86 -16.64
CA PHE A 32 9.46 -2.71 -17.53
C PHE A 32 10.82 -2.00 -17.45
N ALA A 33 11.25 -1.44 -18.55
CA ALA A 33 12.42 -0.59 -18.60
C ALA A 33 12.16 0.57 -19.56
N THR A 34 12.85 1.69 -19.33
CA THR A 34 12.91 2.80 -20.30
C THR A 34 13.65 2.36 -21.58
N SER A 35 13.53 3.16 -22.62
CA SER A 35 14.29 2.97 -23.87
C SER A 35 15.83 2.93 -23.66
N LYS A 36 16.31 3.48 -22.52
CA LYS A 36 17.71 3.46 -22.11
C LYS A 36 18.09 2.25 -21.24
N GLY A 37 17.14 1.35 -20.95
CA GLY A 37 17.35 0.15 -20.15
C GLY A 37 17.20 0.35 -18.62
N GLU A 38 16.76 1.51 -18.14
CA GLU A 38 16.49 1.72 -16.71
C GLU A 38 15.25 0.92 -16.28
N PRO A 39 15.33 0.06 -15.23
CA PRO A 39 14.18 -0.72 -14.76
C PRO A 39 13.15 0.20 -14.09
N THR A 40 11.87 0.11 -14.48
CA THR A 40 10.81 1.03 -14.04
C THR A 40 9.54 0.37 -13.56
N GLY A 41 9.43 -0.97 -13.60
CA GLY A 41 8.20 -1.69 -13.27
C GLY A 41 7.69 -1.43 -11.85
N ALA A 42 8.59 -1.48 -10.84
CA ALA A 42 8.22 -1.18 -9.46
C ALA A 42 7.85 0.30 -9.25
N LEU A 43 8.52 1.22 -9.96
CA LEU A 43 8.20 2.65 -9.92
C LEU A 43 6.82 2.94 -10.52
N TYR A 44 6.50 2.29 -11.65
CA TYR A 44 5.17 2.38 -12.25
C TYR A 44 4.08 1.91 -11.27
N GLY A 45 4.31 0.76 -10.63
CA GLY A 45 3.42 0.22 -9.62
C GLY A 45 3.30 1.11 -8.39
N LEU A 46 4.42 1.69 -7.91
CA LEU A 46 4.43 2.65 -6.81
C LEU A 46 3.53 3.86 -7.13
N VAL A 47 3.70 4.47 -8.31
CA VAL A 47 2.88 5.61 -8.74
C VAL A 47 1.41 5.21 -8.83
N ALA A 48 1.10 4.06 -9.45
CA ALA A 48 -0.28 3.57 -9.55
C ALA A 48 -0.93 3.36 -8.17
N MET A 49 -0.18 2.78 -7.22
CA MET A 49 -0.65 2.57 -5.85
C MET A 49 -0.81 3.89 -5.10
N LEU A 50 0.13 4.82 -5.25
CA LEU A 50 0.05 6.15 -4.64
C LEU A 50 -1.21 6.90 -5.12
N LEU A 51 -1.46 6.93 -6.42
CA LEU A 51 -2.67 7.54 -6.97
C LEU A 51 -3.94 6.87 -6.44
N LYS A 52 -3.95 5.54 -6.34
CA LYS A 52 -5.09 4.82 -5.76
C LYS A 52 -5.31 5.17 -4.29
N ILE A 53 -4.26 5.18 -3.48
CA ILE A 53 -4.32 5.56 -2.06
C ILE A 53 -4.90 6.97 -1.92
N ILE A 54 -4.44 7.92 -2.75
CA ILE A 54 -4.94 9.30 -2.76
C ILE A 54 -6.43 9.34 -3.11
N MET A 55 -6.86 8.58 -4.12
CA MET A 55 -8.26 8.54 -4.56
C MET A 55 -9.18 7.89 -3.53
N ASP A 56 -8.77 6.75 -2.96
CA ASP A 56 -9.59 5.98 -2.02
C ASP A 56 -9.70 6.68 -0.65
N LEU A 57 -8.59 7.21 -0.16
CA LEU A 57 -8.49 7.73 1.21
C LEU A 57 -8.68 9.24 1.29
N LYS A 58 -8.45 9.98 0.20
CA LYS A 58 -8.53 11.46 0.13
C LYS A 58 -7.76 12.12 1.29
N PRO A 59 -6.46 11.85 1.44
CA PRO A 59 -5.67 12.35 2.55
C PRO A 59 -5.49 13.87 2.49
N ASN A 60 -5.31 14.49 3.67
CA ASN A 60 -4.79 15.86 3.76
C ASN A 60 -3.26 15.84 3.75
N PHE A 61 -2.66 14.87 4.45
CA PHE A 61 -1.22 14.75 4.61
C PHE A 61 -0.76 13.36 4.18
N ILE A 62 0.40 13.30 3.55
CA ILE A 62 1.05 12.04 3.14
C ILE A 62 2.51 12.10 3.57
N VAL A 63 3.00 11.00 4.11
CA VAL A 63 4.39 10.83 4.54
C VAL A 63 4.89 9.46 4.06
N ALA A 64 6.10 9.40 3.54
CA ALA A 64 6.75 8.17 3.15
C ALA A 64 7.78 7.74 4.20
N CYS A 65 7.71 6.49 4.65
CA CYS A 65 8.69 5.91 5.56
C CYS A 65 9.54 4.88 4.81
N PHE A 66 10.85 4.95 5.00
CA PHE A 66 11.82 4.11 4.29
C PHE A 66 12.73 3.37 5.25
N ASP A 67 13.08 2.13 4.89
CA ASP A 67 14.23 1.44 5.45
C ASP A 67 15.52 2.03 4.88
N LEU A 68 16.56 2.04 5.71
CA LEU A 68 17.91 2.33 5.23
C LEU A 68 18.75 1.06 5.18
N PRO A 69 19.73 0.97 4.27
CA PRO A 69 20.65 -0.14 4.25
C PRO A 69 21.43 -0.27 5.57
N GLY A 70 21.65 -1.51 5.99
CA GLY A 70 22.45 -1.81 7.18
C GLY A 70 21.68 -2.58 8.24
N PRO A 71 22.38 -3.00 9.32
CA PRO A 71 21.76 -3.73 10.41
C PRO A 71 20.82 -2.82 11.20
N THR A 72 19.73 -3.39 11.69
CA THR A 72 18.81 -2.72 12.61
C THR A 72 19.00 -3.26 14.02
N HIS A 73 18.42 -2.60 15.01
CA HIS A 73 18.43 -3.08 16.40
C HIS A 73 17.98 -4.53 16.56
N ARG A 74 17.12 -5.04 15.62
CA ARG A 74 16.69 -6.46 15.62
C ARG A 74 17.83 -7.36 15.19
N HIS A 75 18.65 -6.96 14.21
CA HIS A 75 19.83 -7.73 13.80
C HIS A 75 20.91 -7.72 14.91
N GLU A 76 21.06 -6.62 15.63
CA GLU A 76 21.97 -6.52 16.78
C GLU A 76 21.54 -7.46 17.91
N ALA A 77 20.23 -7.55 18.17
CA ALA A 77 19.69 -8.47 19.17
C ALA A 77 19.68 -9.94 18.73
N TYR A 78 19.50 -10.19 17.43
CA TYR A 78 19.37 -11.53 16.85
C TYR A 78 19.97 -11.57 15.43
N GLU A 79 21.19 -12.06 15.31
CA GLU A 79 21.93 -12.12 14.04
C GLU A 79 21.17 -12.87 12.92
N ALA A 80 20.38 -13.88 13.28
CA ALA A 80 19.59 -14.65 12.34
C ALA A 80 18.26 -13.96 11.92
N TYR A 81 17.95 -12.76 12.43
CA TYR A 81 16.76 -12.03 12.03
C TYR A 81 16.77 -11.77 10.52
N LYS A 82 15.67 -12.15 9.86
CA LYS A 82 15.50 -12.05 8.39
C LYS A 82 16.56 -12.80 7.54
N SER A 83 17.40 -13.66 8.15
CA SER A 83 18.46 -14.41 7.44
C SER A 83 17.95 -15.35 6.36
N GLY A 84 16.69 -15.79 6.45
CA GLY A 84 16.02 -16.63 5.44
C GLY A 84 15.54 -15.88 4.20
N ARG A 85 15.62 -14.54 4.17
CA ARG A 85 15.19 -13.74 3.01
C ARG A 85 16.21 -13.87 1.89
N ALA A 86 15.72 -14.06 0.66
CA ALA A 86 16.58 -14.01 -0.52
C ALA A 86 17.26 -12.64 -0.66
N LYS A 87 18.46 -12.62 -1.24
CA LYS A 87 19.14 -11.35 -1.57
C LYS A 87 18.21 -10.52 -2.47
N THR A 88 18.09 -9.23 -2.14
CA THR A 88 17.31 -8.30 -2.95
C THR A 88 17.93 -8.22 -4.35
N ASP A 89 17.08 -8.31 -5.37
CA ASP A 89 17.45 -8.16 -6.77
C ASP A 89 18.06 -6.79 -7.05
N ASP A 90 19.12 -6.73 -7.84
CA ASP A 90 19.84 -5.49 -8.13
C ASP A 90 18.93 -4.47 -8.87
N ASN A 91 18.02 -4.93 -9.74
CA ASN A 91 17.00 -4.08 -10.37
C ASN A 91 16.00 -3.50 -9.37
N LEU A 92 15.69 -4.23 -8.30
CA LEU A 92 14.84 -3.70 -7.24
C LEU A 92 15.58 -2.66 -6.39
N ILE A 93 16.87 -2.87 -6.10
CA ILE A 93 17.70 -1.90 -5.36
C ILE A 93 17.74 -0.57 -6.11
N LEU A 94 17.98 -0.58 -7.42
CA LEU A 94 17.97 0.63 -8.26
C LEU A 94 16.61 1.35 -8.17
N GLN A 95 15.50 0.60 -8.24
CA GLN A 95 14.17 1.19 -8.17
C GLN A 95 13.80 1.69 -6.77
N LEU A 96 14.30 1.07 -5.69
CA LEU A 96 14.14 1.58 -4.32
C LEU A 96 14.80 2.95 -4.13
N GLU A 97 16.01 3.13 -4.66
CA GLU A 97 16.69 4.44 -4.63
C GLU A 97 15.93 5.48 -5.48
N ARG A 98 15.51 5.09 -6.67
CA ARG A 98 14.80 5.96 -7.60
C ARG A 98 13.39 6.33 -7.12
N ALA A 99 12.76 5.49 -6.28
CA ALA A 99 11.47 5.75 -5.67
C ALA A 99 11.45 7.02 -4.81
N LYS A 100 12.58 7.40 -4.24
CA LYS A 100 12.72 8.67 -3.50
C LYS A 100 12.43 9.89 -4.38
N ASP A 101 12.78 9.82 -5.66
CA ASP A 101 12.50 10.91 -6.61
C ASP A 101 11.00 10.99 -6.92
N VAL A 102 10.29 9.85 -6.95
CA VAL A 102 8.82 9.85 -7.06
C VAL A 102 8.20 10.61 -5.88
N PHE A 103 8.57 10.29 -4.65
CA PHE A 103 8.02 10.98 -3.48
C PHE A 103 8.37 12.46 -3.46
N LYS A 104 9.62 12.84 -3.81
CA LYS A 104 10.05 14.24 -3.94
C LYS A 104 9.24 15.00 -4.99
N ALA A 105 9.01 14.40 -6.17
CA ALA A 105 8.22 15.02 -7.23
C ALA A 105 6.77 15.26 -6.79
N PHE A 106 6.20 14.34 -5.99
CA PHE A 106 4.88 14.51 -5.39
C PHE A 106 4.84 15.43 -4.16
N GLY A 107 5.97 16.03 -3.75
CA GLY A 107 6.04 16.86 -2.55
C GLY A 107 5.82 16.09 -1.24
N ILE A 108 6.03 14.76 -1.25
CA ILE A 108 5.82 13.89 -0.10
C ILE A 108 7.13 13.78 0.69
N PRO A 109 7.16 14.20 1.96
CA PRO A 109 8.35 14.08 2.80
C PRO A 109 8.68 12.63 3.10
N ILE A 110 9.99 12.35 3.21
CA ILE A 110 10.53 11.03 3.47
C ILE A 110 11.15 11.02 4.87
N TYR A 111 10.77 10.02 5.68
CA TYR A 111 11.36 9.76 6.98
C TYR A 111 12.03 8.39 7.00
N SER A 112 13.24 8.37 7.55
CA SER A 112 14.04 7.16 7.74
C SER A 112 15.09 7.40 8.80
N HIS A 113 15.58 6.35 9.46
CA HIS A 113 16.67 6.45 10.41
C HIS A 113 17.51 5.18 10.42
N LEU A 114 18.85 5.31 10.47
CA LEU A 114 19.75 4.17 10.57
C LEU A 114 19.47 3.36 11.84
N GLY A 115 19.49 2.02 11.72
CA GLY A 115 19.21 1.13 12.84
C GLY A 115 17.73 0.87 13.12
N PHE A 116 16.80 1.53 12.38
CA PHE A 116 15.36 1.38 12.51
C PHE A 116 14.75 0.98 11.15
N GLU A 117 13.71 0.18 11.20
CA GLU A 117 12.92 -0.19 10.03
C GLU A 117 11.80 0.84 9.77
N ALA A 118 11.25 0.86 8.55
CA ALA A 118 10.14 1.76 8.20
C ALA A 118 8.96 1.62 9.17
N ASP A 119 8.67 0.41 9.64
CA ASP A 119 7.64 0.15 10.63
C ASP A 119 7.88 0.86 11.96
N ASP A 120 9.15 0.93 12.41
CA ASP A 120 9.51 1.64 13.64
C ASP A 120 9.37 3.15 13.47
N ILE A 121 9.70 3.67 12.27
CA ILE A 121 9.45 5.08 11.92
C ILE A 121 7.96 5.38 11.96
N ILE A 122 7.13 4.53 11.34
CA ILE A 122 5.67 4.62 11.37
C ILE A 122 5.15 4.57 12.81
N GLY A 123 5.61 3.57 13.60
CA GLY A 123 5.23 3.42 14.99
C GLY A 123 5.57 4.65 15.85
N THR A 124 6.73 5.24 15.62
CA THR A 124 7.17 6.47 16.31
C THR A 124 6.28 7.65 15.96
N ILE A 125 6.00 7.88 14.67
CA ILE A 125 5.11 8.96 14.23
C ILE A 125 3.70 8.80 14.83
N VAL A 126 3.15 7.59 14.80
CA VAL A 126 1.83 7.29 15.41
C VAL A 126 1.84 7.61 16.91
N HIS A 127 2.87 7.15 17.62
CA HIS A 127 3.02 7.37 19.07
C HIS A 127 3.10 8.85 19.42
N ASP A 128 3.91 9.62 18.70
CA ASP A 128 4.11 11.05 18.96
C ASP A 128 2.83 11.85 18.74
N LEU A 129 2.10 11.55 17.67
CA LEU A 129 0.80 12.17 17.39
C LEU A 129 -0.27 11.80 18.42
N GLU A 130 -0.26 10.57 18.93
CA GLU A 130 -1.16 10.18 20.00
C GLU A 130 -0.82 10.82 21.33
N LYS A 131 0.47 10.99 21.63
CA LYS A 131 0.97 11.64 22.83
C LYS A 131 0.68 13.14 22.83
N SER A 132 0.95 13.85 21.75
CA SER A 132 0.65 15.28 21.61
C SER A 132 -0.84 15.58 21.74
N THR A 133 -1.71 14.71 21.21
CA THR A 133 -3.17 14.83 21.40
C THR A 133 -3.58 14.71 22.87
N ARG A 134 -2.87 13.92 23.67
CA ARG A 134 -3.16 13.74 25.12
C ARG A 134 -2.65 14.90 25.96
N MET A 135 -1.47 15.46 25.64
CA MET A 135 -0.81 16.51 26.45
C MET A 135 -1.37 17.92 26.19
N ASN A 136 -1.69 18.21 24.95
CA ASN A 136 -2.07 19.56 24.51
C ASN A 136 -3.60 19.72 24.39
N GLY A 137 -4.37 19.52 25.44
CA GLY A 137 -5.83 19.64 25.46
C GLY A 137 -6.50 20.80 24.69
N ARG A 138 -5.77 21.57 23.87
CA ARG A 138 -6.25 22.77 23.19
C ARG A 138 -5.55 23.19 21.86
N SER A 139 -4.79 22.35 21.18
CA SER A 139 -4.39 22.71 19.81
C SER A 139 -5.45 22.22 18.82
N SER A 140 -5.97 23.12 17.99
CA SER A 140 -7.16 22.87 17.15
C SER A 140 -6.90 21.93 15.96
N SER A 141 -5.64 21.77 15.52
CA SER A 141 -5.27 20.93 14.38
C SER A 141 -5.08 19.44 14.74
N ASP A 142 -4.58 19.14 15.96
CA ASP A 142 -4.21 17.76 16.33
C ASP A 142 -5.39 16.92 16.85
N LYS A 143 -6.52 17.55 17.18
CA LYS A 143 -7.64 16.90 17.89
C LYS A 143 -8.41 15.87 17.09
N ASN A 144 -8.31 15.86 15.77
CA ASN A 144 -9.17 15.02 14.91
C ASN A 144 -8.43 14.44 13.71
N THR A 145 -7.12 14.17 13.83
CA THR A 145 -6.35 13.55 12.76
C THR A 145 -6.52 12.04 12.80
N GLU A 146 -7.13 11.49 11.76
CA GLU A 146 -7.20 10.07 11.47
C GLU A 146 -5.88 9.66 10.80
N ILE A 147 -5.22 8.63 11.34
CA ILE A 147 -3.95 8.11 10.80
C ILE A 147 -4.26 6.82 10.05
N ILE A 148 -3.84 6.74 8.79
CA ILE A 148 -3.98 5.53 7.98
C ILE A 148 -2.60 5.07 7.55
N ILE A 149 -2.19 3.91 8.01
CA ILE A 149 -0.94 3.27 7.61
C ILE A 149 -1.21 2.49 6.34
N ALA A 150 -0.57 2.84 5.24
CA ALA A 150 -0.64 2.10 3.99
C ALA A 150 0.57 1.15 3.90
N SER A 151 0.35 -0.12 4.20
CA SER A 151 1.39 -1.16 4.20
C SER A 151 0.87 -2.48 3.67
N GLY A 152 1.75 -3.24 3.04
CA GLY A 152 1.54 -4.66 2.72
C GLY A 152 1.88 -5.59 3.88
N ASP A 153 2.55 -5.10 4.91
CA ASP A 153 2.96 -5.87 6.08
C ASP A 153 1.86 -5.91 7.13
N MET A 154 1.54 -7.13 7.58
CA MET A 154 0.51 -7.35 8.60
C MET A 154 1.00 -7.01 10.02
N ASP A 155 2.29 -6.78 10.22
CA ASP A 155 2.85 -6.40 11.51
C ASP A 155 2.38 -5.01 11.94
N THR A 156 2.15 -4.13 10.98
CA THR A 156 1.59 -2.80 11.22
C THR A 156 0.20 -2.84 11.86
N LEU A 157 -0.54 -3.98 11.79
CA LEU A 157 -1.83 -4.12 12.46
C LEU A 157 -1.74 -3.95 13.98
N GLN A 158 -0.58 -4.20 14.61
CA GLN A 158 -0.39 -3.98 16.04
C GLN A 158 -0.56 -2.51 16.46
N LEU A 159 -0.39 -1.58 15.50
CA LEU A 159 -0.50 -0.13 15.72
C LEU A 159 -1.95 0.38 15.67
N ILE A 160 -2.91 -0.45 15.26
CA ILE A 160 -4.31 -0.05 15.16
C ILE A 160 -4.87 0.36 16.53
N ASN A 161 -5.52 1.53 16.55
CA ASN A 161 -6.16 2.07 17.74
C ASN A 161 -7.57 2.62 17.40
N GLY A 162 -8.58 1.80 17.60
CA GLY A 162 -9.97 2.13 17.29
C GLY A 162 -10.17 2.55 15.83
N LYS A 163 -10.67 3.78 15.67
CA LYS A 163 -10.79 4.45 14.36
C LYS A 163 -9.71 5.52 14.14
N LYS A 164 -8.92 5.81 15.16
CA LYS A 164 -7.91 6.85 15.11
C LYS A 164 -6.70 6.41 14.28
N VAL A 165 -6.30 5.16 14.43
CA VAL A 165 -5.21 4.54 13.66
C VAL A 165 -5.75 3.30 12.98
N GLN A 166 -5.68 3.27 11.65
CA GLN A 166 -6.16 2.18 10.82
C GLN A 166 -5.06 1.75 9.84
N VAL A 167 -5.15 0.53 9.31
CA VAL A 167 -4.20 0.03 8.31
C VAL A 167 -4.92 -0.25 7.00
N TYR A 168 -4.47 0.41 5.95
CA TYR A 168 -4.90 0.17 4.57
C TYR A 168 -3.91 -0.77 3.90
N THR A 169 -4.36 -1.97 3.59
CA THR A 169 -3.52 -3.00 2.97
C THR A 169 -4.08 -3.46 1.64
N LEU A 170 -3.18 -3.89 0.78
CA LEU A 170 -3.48 -4.48 -0.51
C LEU A 170 -3.56 -6.00 -0.34
N LYS A 171 -4.65 -6.63 -0.76
CA LYS A 171 -4.86 -8.08 -0.64
C LYS A 171 -4.34 -8.85 -1.84
N LYS A 172 -4.79 -8.49 -3.05
CA LYS A 172 -4.30 -9.02 -4.33
C LYS A 172 -4.19 -7.89 -5.33
N GLY A 173 -3.01 -7.78 -6.00
CA GLY A 173 -2.79 -6.68 -6.95
C GLY A 173 -2.98 -5.30 -6.33
N ILE A 174 -3.29 -4.31 -7.14
CA ILE A 174 -3.47 -2.91 -6.72
C ILE A 174 -4.92 -2.61 -6.29
N ASN A 175 -5.88 -3.40 -6.72
CA ASN A 175 -7.30 -3.05 -6.61
C ASN A 175 -8.04 -3.71 -5.45
N ASP A 176 -7.59 -4.85 -4.97
CA ASP A 176 -8.20 -5.52 -3.81
C ASP A 176 -7.57 -4.98 -2.53
N THR A 177 -8.22 -3.99 -1.94
CA THR A 177 -7.74 -3.29 -0.75
C THR A 177 -8.66 -3.51 0.43
N ILE A 178 -8.09 -3.52 1.63
CA ILE A 178 -8.82 -3.64 2.88
C ILE A 178 -8.35 -2.56 3.84
N LEU A 179 -9.29 -1.83 4.42
CA LEU A 179 -9.03 -0.96 5.55
C LEU A 179 -9.30 -1.74 6.84
N TYR A 180 -8.25 -2.07 7.59
CA TYR A 180 -8.34 -2.72 8.88
C TYR A 180 -8.54 -1.70 9.99
N ASP A 181 -9.60 -1.90 10.76
CA ASP A 181 -9.83 -1.32 12.06
C ASP A 181 -9.77 -2.43 13.15
N GLU A 182 -9.94 -2.05 14.39
CA GLU A 182 -9.92 -2.98 15.52
C GLU A 182 -10.96 -4.11 15.38
N LYS A 183 -12.14 -3.81 14.84
CA LYS A 183 -13.21 -4.80 14.63
C LYS A 183 -12.81 -5.86 13.60
N ARG A 184 -12.17 -5.42 12.52
CA ARG A 184 -11.71 -6.35 11.48
C ARG A 184 -10.55 -7.21 11.94
N VAL A 185 -9.63 -6.66 12.75
CA VAL A 185 -8.56 -7.45 13.38
C VAL A 185 -9.17 -8.50 14.32
N LEU A 186 -10.09 -8.09 15.20
CA LEU A 186 -10.80 -9.00 16.11
C LEU A 186 -11.55 -10.11 15.33
N SER A 187 -12.24 -9.75 14.25
CA SER A 187 -12.94 -10.73 13.39
C SER A 187 -12.01 -11.72 12.72
N ARG A 188 -10.78 -11.29 12.34
CA ARG A 188 -9.81 -12.12 11.63
C ARG A 188 -9.02 -13.04 12.56
N PHE A 189 -8.55 -12.50 13.69
CA PHE A 189 -7.60 -13.18 14.58
C PHE A 189 -8.26 -13.69 15.87
N GLY A 190 -9.46 -13.19 16.23
CA GLY A 190 -10.14 -13.53 17.47
C GLY A 190 -9.67 -12.73 18.70
N PHE A 191 -8.72 -11.80 18.53
CA PHE A 191 -8.16 -10.96 19.59
C PHE A 191 -7.84 -9.55 19.07
N PRO A 192 -7.70 -8.55 19.97
CA PRO A 192 -7.46 -7.16 19.57
C PRO A 192 -6.04 -6.93 19.02
N PRO A 193 -5.82 -5.83 18.26
CA PRO A 193 -4.56 -5.49 17.59
C PRO A 193 -3.32 -5.59 18.46
N LYS A 194 -3.36 -5.04 19.65
CA LYS A 194 -2.24 -5.01 20.60
C LYS A 194 -1.74 -6.37 21.07
N LEU A 195 -2.49 -7.45 20.84
CA LEU A 195 -2.08 -8.80 21.15
C LEU A 195 -1.42 -9.53 19.97
N ILE A 196 -1.26 -8.88 18.81
CA ILE A 196 -0.55 -9.44 17.67
C ILE A 196 0.90 -9.76 18.02
N ILE A 197 1.56 -8.90 18.81
CA ILE A 197 2.93 -9.12 19.28
C ILE A 197 3.03 -10.35 20.17
N ASP A 198 2.07 -10.56 21.06
CA ASP A 198 2.02 -11.74 21.93
C ASP A 198 1.75 -13.01 21.12
N TYR A 199 0.84 -12.93 20.14
CA TYR A 199 0.58 -14.03 19.23
C TYR A 199 1.82 -14.43 18.44
N LYS A 200 2.58 -13.44 17.90
CA LYS A 200 3.85 -13.69 17.20
C LYS A 200 4.93 -14.20 18.15
N GLY A 201 4.97 -13.73 19.38
CA GLY A 201 5.88 -14.23 20.41
C GLY A 201 5.68 -15.73 20.69
N LEU A 202 4.45 -16.22 20.61
CA LEU A 202 4.16 -17.65 20.79
C LEU A 202 4.37 -18.45 19.50
N ARG A 203 3.77 -18.01 18.39
CA ARG A 203 3.78 -18.73 17.12
C ARG A 203 5.13 -18.67 16.42
N GLY A 204 5.88 -17.59 16.63
CA GLY A 204 6.98 -17.17 15.78
C GLY A 204 6.51 -16.52 14.48
N ASP A 205 7.48 -16.07 13.70
CA ASP A 205 7.28 -15.56 12.34
C ASP A 205 8.37 -16.10 11.41
N PRO A 206 8.06 -17.11 10.58
CA PRO A 206 9.03 -17.68 9.65
C PRO A 206 9.53 -16.68 8.60
N SER A 207 8.74 -15.66 8.24
CA SER A 207 9.14 -14.67 7.23
C SER A 207 10.27 -13.78 7.72
N ASP A 208 10.35 -13.55 9.03
CA ASP A 208 11.38 -12.76 9.70
C ASP A 208 12.35 -13.61 10.52
N ASN A 209 12.22 -14.93 10.42
CA ASN A 209 13.00 -15.87 11.18
C ASN A 209 12.87 -15.68 12.71
N ILE A 210 11.68 -15.26 13.17
CA ILE A 210 11.35 -15.18 14.59
C ILE A 210 10.90 -16.54 15.07
N ILE A 211 11.58 -17.05 16.12
CA ILE A 211 11.50 -18.47 16.54
C ILE A 211 10.12 -18.82 17.12
N GLY A 212 9.58 -17.99 18.04
CA GLY A 212 8.43 -18.31 18.85
C GLY A 212 8.70 -19.47 19.82
N VAL A 213 7.64 -20.16 20.24
CA VAL A 213 7.71 -21.39 21.03
C VAL A 213 7.67 -22.59 20.11
N LYS A 214 8.74 -23.32 20.02
CA LYS A 214 8.84 -24.52 19.15
C LYS A 214 7.72 -25.51 19.47
N GLY A 215 6.91 -25.83 18.47
CA GLY A 215 5.76 -26.74 18.59
C GLY A 215 4.43 -26.05 18.94
N ILE A 216 4.42 -24.73 19.11
CA ILE A 216 3.22 -23.92 19.23
C ILE A 216 2.90 -23.29 17.87
N GLY A 217 1.91 -23.84 17.18
CA GLY A 217 1.43 -23.32 15.90
C GLY A 217 0.28 -22.33 16.08
N GLU A 218 -0.21 -21.81 14.93
CA GLU A 218 -1.26 -20.80 14.83
C GLU A 218 -2.47 -21.06 15.72
N LYS A 219 -3.09 -22.26 15.65
CA LYS A 219 -4.29 -22.60 16.40
C LYS A 219 -4.06 -22.56 17.91
N THR A 220 -2.93 -23.10 18.38
CA THR A 220 -2.60 -23.12 19.80
C THR A 220 -2.27 -21.72 20.31
N ALA A 221 -1.47 -20.94 19.56
CA ALA A 221 -1.17 -19.56 19.90
C ALA A 221 -2.44 -18.69 19.97
N THR A 222 -3.32 -18.79 18.97
CA THR A 222 -4.62 -18.08 18.97
C THR A 222 -5.47 -18.44 20.19
N SER A 223 -5.60 -19.73 20.52
CA SER A 223 -6.38 -20.16 21.69
C SER A 223 -5.79 -19.63 23.00
N LEU A 224 -4.47 -19.65 23.15
CA LEU A 224 -3.76 -19.11 24.31
C LEU A 224 -4.01 -17.60 24.47
N ILE A 225 -3.88 -16.84 23.39
CA ILE A 225 -4.07 -15.39 23.39
C ILE A 225 -5.54 -15.02 23.66
N ILE A 226 -6.49 -15.72 23.09
CA ILE A 226 -7.91 -15.49 23.37
C ILE A 226 -8.23 -15.75 24.87
N THR A 227 -7.61 -16.78 25.45
CA THR A 227 -7.92 -17.20 26.83
C THR A 227 -7.22 -16.33 27.88
N PHE A 228 -5.95 -15.99 27.67
CA PHE A 228 -5.11 -15.35 28.68
C PHE A 228 -4.71 -13.90 28.34
N GLY A 229 -4.87 -13.49 27.09
CA GLY A 229 -4.38 -12.20 26.60
C GLY A 229 -2.89 -12.23 26.33
N THR A 230 -2.09 -11.62 27.19
CA THR A 230 -0.64 -11.47 26.96
C THR A 230 0.16 -12.70 27.37
N ILE A 231 1.39 -12.82 26.81
CA ILE A 231 2.35 -13.86 27.18
C ILE A 231 2.62 -13.87 28.68
N GLU A 232 2.78 -12.70 29.29
CA GLU A 232 3.03 -12.55 30.73
C GLU A 232 1.89 -13.15 31.55
N ASN A 233 0.65 -12.98 31.12
CA ASN A 233 -0.51 -13.58 31.78
C ASN A 233 -0.53 -15.09 31.64
N ILE A 234 -0.12 -15.62 30.50
CA ILE A 234 0.01 -17.07 30.28
C ILE A 234 1.01 -17.64 31.29
N TYR A 235 2.22 -17.10 31.36
CA TYR A 235 3.26 -17.57 32.29
C TYR A 235 2.86 -17.39 33.75
N LYS A 236 2.17 -16.29 34.08
CA LYS A 236 1.60 -16.09 35.42
C LYS A 236 0.58 -17.16 35.79
N ALA A 237 -0.25 -17.61 34.85
CA ALA A 237 -1.19 -18.69 35.06
C ALA A 237 -0.51 -20.04 35.21
N LEU A 238 0.55 -20.31 34.40
CA LEU A 238 1.32 -21.56 34.46
C LEU A 238 2.11 -21.71 35.76
N LYS A 239 2.57 -20.59 36.36
CA LYS A 239 3.31 -20.59 37.65
C LYS A 239 2.41 -20.73 38.87
N LYS A 240 1.07 -20.60 38.74
CA LYS A 240 0.14 -20.86 39.82
C LYS A 240 0.05 -22.36 40.07
N LYS A 241 -0.07 -22.75 41.35
CA LYS A 241 -0.23 -24.15 41.76
C LYS A 241 -1.65 -24.69 41.57
N ASP A 242 -2.52 -23.96 40.87
CA ASP A 242 -3.92 -24.35 40.61
C ASP A 242 -4.04 -24.88 39.16
N ASP A 243 -5.12 -25.61 38.89
CA ASP A 243 -5.38 -26.18 37.56
C ASP A 243 -6.01 -25.18 36.58
N THR A 244 -5.73 -23.86 36.72
CA THR A 244 -6.29 -22.80 35.86
C THR A 244 -5.96 -23.06 34.40
N TYR A 245 -4.75 -23.51 34.12
CA TYR A 245 -4.32 -23.84 32.76
C TYR A 245 -5.11 -25.02 32.14
N LYS A 246 -5.45 -26.04 32.96
CA LYS A 246 -6.26 -27.17 32.51
C LYS A 246 -7.69 -26.74 32.18
N LYS A 247 -8.28 -25.87 33.02
CA LYS A 247 -9.61 -25.29 32.77
C LYS A 247 -9.65 -24.48 31.46
N ALA A 248 -8.55 -23.92 31.08
CA ALA A 248 -8.36 -23.21 29.78
C ALA A 248 -8.07 -24.15 28.60
N GLY A 249 -8.12 -25.48 28.80
CA GLY A 249 -7.90 -26.46 27.71
C GLY A 249 -6.44 -26.65 27.33
N ILE A 250 -5.47 -26.19 28.15
CA ILE A 250 -4.05 -26.41 27.93
C ILE A 250 -3.72 -27.81 28.43
N ASN A 251 -3.25 -28.68 27.52
CA ASN A 251 -2.77 -30.00 27.91
C ASN A 251 -1.31 -29.93 28.43
N GLU A 252 -0.87 -31.01 29.13
CA GLU A 252 0.46 -31.05 29.73
C GLU A 252 1.59 -30.87 28.70
N ARG A 253 1.43 -31.35 27.47
CA ARG A 253 2.43 -31.17 26.41
C ARG A 253 2.63 -29.68 26.11
N VAL A 254 1.53 -28.93 25.86
CA VAL A 254 1.59 -27.50 25.56
C VAL A 254 2.15 -26.75 26.76
N ARG A 255 1.74 -27.13 28.00
CA ARG A 255 2.25 -26.55 29.22
C ARG A 255 3.78 -26.69 29.33
N ASN A 256 4.30 -27.88 29.10
CA ASN A 256 5.74 -28.14 29.16
C ASN A 256 6.50 -27.36 28.09
N LEU A 257 6.01 -27.33 26.83
CA LEU A 257 6.61 -26.54 25.76
C LEU A 257 6.69 -25.05 26.14
N LEU A 258 5.64 -24.51 26.74
CA LEU A 258 5.63 -23.10 27.18
C LEU A 258 6.66 -22.85 28.27
N ILE A 259 6.73 -23.71 29.29
CA ILE A 259 7.67 -23.58 30.42
C ILE A 259 9.14 -23.70 29.95
N GLU A 260 9.43 -24.66 29.07
CA GLU A 260 10.76 -24.86 28.53
C GLU A 260 11.27 -23.76 27.63
N ASN A 261 10.35 -23.00 27.01
CA ASN A 261 10.69 -21.96 26.01
C ASN A 261 10.15 -20.55 26.44
N GLU A 262 10.08 -20.24 27.73
CA GLU A 262 9.61 -18.95 28.24
C GLU A 262 10.47 -17.79 27.68
N GLU A 263 11.78 -17.95 27.71
CA GLU A 263 12.72 -16.93 27.23
C GLU A 263 12.57 -16.70 25.71
N ASP A 264 12.44 -17.76 24.93
CA ASP A 264 12.22 -17.68 23.48
C ASP A 264 10.92 -16.96 23.13
N ALA A 265 9.83 -17.21 23.88
CA ALA A 265 8.57 -16.53 23.68
C ALA A 265 8.65 -15.02 23.94
N LEU A 266 9.28 -14.63 25.05
CA LEU A 266 9.46 -13.24 25.42
C LEU A 266 10.41 -12.51 24.46
N PHE A 267 11.50 -13.18 24.07
CA PHE A 267 12.44 -12.65 23.09
C PHE A 267 11.77 -12.48 21.71
N SER A 268 11.02 -13.45 21.26
CA SER A 268 10.27 -13.39 20.00
C SER A 268 9.22 -12.29 20.03
N LYS A 269 8.53 -12.05 21.15
CA LYS A 269 7.63 -10.91 21.33
C LYS A 269 8.39 -9.60 21.19
N THR A 270 9.58 -9.48 21.76
CA THR A 270 10.42 -8.27 21.65
C THR A 270 10.79 -8.00 20.19
N LEU A 271 11.22 -9.01 19.44
CA LEU A 271 11.55 -8.90 18.03
C LEU A 271 10.35 -8.50 17.16
N ALA A 272 9.16 -9.05 17.46
CA ALA A 272 7.90 -8.75 16.75
C ALA A 272 7.32 -7.37 17.09
N THR A 273 7.80 -6.72 18.14
CA THR A 273 7.28 -5.43 18.58
C THR A 273 7.85 -4.30 17.75
N ILE A 274 6.98 -3.49 17.16
CA ILE A 274 7.36 -2.26 16.48
C ILE A 274 7.77 -1.23 17.54
N ARG A 275 8.96 -0.66 17.38
CA ARG A 275 9.46 0.38 18.28
C ARG A 275 8.76 1.72 17.98
N THR A 276 8.66 2.54 19.03
CA THR A 276 7.98 3.85 18.96
C THR A 276 8.87 4.98 19.48
N ASP A 277 10.17 4.77 19.43
CA ASP A 277 11.20 5.64 20.00
C ASP A 277 12.36 5.88 19.01
N ALA A 278 12.12 5.74 17.71
CA ALA A 278 13.10 6.09 16.68
C ALA A 278 13.45 7.59 16.81
N PRO A 279 14.76 7.95 16.82
CA PRO A 279 15.19 9.31 17.05
C PRO A 279 14.98 10.20 15.81
N ILE A 280 13.74 10.39 15.43
CA ILE A 280 13.30 11.25 14.33
C ILE A 280 12.61 12.50 14.86
N ASN A 281 12.77 13.62 14.17
CA ASN A 281 12.03 14.84 14.44
C ASN A 281 10.86 14.95 13.48
N PHE A 282 9.72 14.35 13.84
CA PHE A 282 8.53 14.40 13.03
C PHE A 282 7.83 15.76 13.17
N THR A 283 7.50 16.37 12.04
CA THR A 283 6.61 17.53 11.95
C THR A 283 5.54 17.25 10.91
N LEU A 284 4.29 17.60 11.22
CA LEU A 284 3.20 17.44 10.26
C LEU A 284 3.51 18.30 9.01
N PRO A 285 3.58 17.71 7.82
CA PRO A 285 3.88 18.46 6.60
C PRO A 285 2.73 19.42 6.24
N PRO A 286 2.92 20.36 5.29
CA PRO A 286 1.81 21.05 4.65
C PRO A 286 0.86 20.05 3.96
N GLU A 287 -0.36 20.48 3.63
CA GLU A 287 -1.28 19.61 2.88
C GLU A 287 -0.64 19.17 1.56
N TRP A 288 -0.71 17.87 1.25
CA TRP A 288 0.01 17.31 0.11
C TRP A 288 -0.32 17.98 -1.23
N LYS A 289 -1.56 18.50 -1.36
CA LYS A 289 -1.98 19.24 -2.58
C LYS A 289 -1.26 20.57 -2.75
N GLU A 290 -0.90 21.22 -1.65
CA GLU A 290 -0.17 22.49 -1.68
C GLU A 290 1.30 22.29 -2.05
N GLY A 291 1.89 21.15 -1.63
CA GLY A 291 3.27 20.77 -1.93
C GLY A 291 3.46 20.11 -3.31
N LEU A 292 2.36 19.75 -4.01
CA LEU A 292 2.43 19.08 -5.29
C LEU A 292 2.78 20.04 -6.44
N GLU A 293 3.96 19.89 -7.01
CA GLU A 293 4.39 20.59 -8.22
C GLU A 293 4.16 19.68 -9.44
N ILE A 294 3.03 19.88 -10.13
CA ILE A 294 2.60 19.01 -11.25
C ILE A 294 3.69 18.90 -12.32
N ASP A 295 4.36 20.01 -12.65
CA ASP A 295 5.39 20.02 -13.70
C ASP A 295 6.54 19.08 -13.35
N LYS A 296 7.00 19.06 -12.10
CA LYS A 296 8.04 18.11 -11.64
C LYS A 296 7.60 16.65 -11.76
N VAL A 297 6.33 16.38 -11.49
CA VAL A 297 5.76 15.02 -11.65
C VAL A 297 5.72 14.63 -13.12
N LEU A 298 5.32 15.56 -14.00
CA LEU A 298 5.26 15.31 -15.45
C LEU A 298 6.65 15.12 -16.05
N ASP A 299 7.62 15.92 -15.63
CA ASP A 299 9.03 15.79 -16.06
C ASP A 299 9.59 14.42 -15.66
N LEU A 300 9.37 13.99 -14.41
CA LEU A 300 9.77 12.67 -13.95
C LEU A 300 9.06 11.55 -14.74
N PHE A 301 7.77 11.70 -15.04
CA PHE A 301 7.05 10.70 -15.84
C PHE A 301 7.53 10.65 -17.28
N GLN A 302 7.95 11.77 -17.84
CA GLN A 302 8.59 11.80 -19.17
C GLN A 302 9.95 11.07 -19.14
N GLU A 303 10.76 11.30 -18.11
CA GLU A 303 12.04 10.61 -17.90
C GLU A 303 11.86 9.09 -17.74
N LEU A 304 10.89 8.66 -16.95
CA LEU A 304 10.54 7.25 -16.70
C LEU A 304 9.69 6.63 -17.82
N GLU A 305 9.35 7.40 -18.85
CA GLU A 305 8.48 7.01 -19.98
C GLU A 305 7.06 6.57 -19.56
N PHE A 306 6.53 7.15 -18.48
CA PHE A 306 5.17 6.87 -17.94
C PHE A 306 4.09 7.71 -18.66
N ARG A 307 3.86 7.44 -19.93
CA ARG A 307 3.04 8.28 -20.82
C ARG A 307 1.61 8.57 -20.35
N THR A 308 0.92 7.60 -19.73
CA THR A 308 -0.48 7.78 -19.29
C THR A 308 -0.64 8.27 -17.86
N MET A 309 0.38 8.16 -17.03
CA MET A 309 0.29 8.57 -15.62
C MET A 309 0.13 10.08 -15.46
N GLY A 310 0.66 10.87 -16.38
CA GLY A 310 0.54 12.33 -16.36
C GLY A 310 -0.91 12.80 -16.41
N GLU A 311 -1.72 12.23 -17.29
CA GLU A 311 -3.14 12.60 -17.40
C GLU A 311 -3.95 12.19 -16.15
N ARG A 312 -3.58 11.08 -15.52
CA ARG A 312 -4.21 10.67 -14.25
C ARG A 312 -3.95 11.66 -13.12
N VAL A 313 -2.72 12.18 -13.03
CA VAL A 313 -2.37 13.22 -12.04
C VAL A 313 -3.08 14.53 -12.33
N LYS A 314 -3.11 14.99 -13.58
CA LYS A 314 -3.84 16.19 -13.98
C LYS A 314 -5.33 16.10 -13.63
N LYS A 315 -5.95 14.94 -13.91
CA LYS A 315 -7.35 14.67 -13.57
C LYS A 315 -7.59 14.68 -12.06
N LEU A 316 -6.70 14.09 -11.29
CA LEU A 316 -6.76 14.07 -9.83
C LEU A 316 -6.75 15.49 -9.23
N MET A 317 -6.04 16.42 -9.86
CA MET A 317 -5.93 17.81 -9.43
C MET A 317 -7.05 18.72 -9.94
N GLY A 318 -8.04 18.18 -10.66
CA GLY A 318 -9.11 18.97 -11.26
C GLY A 318 -8.63 19.93 -12.37
N LYS A 319 -7.38 19.79 -12.81
CA LYS A 319 -6.81 20.55 -13.93
C LYS A 319 -7.01 19.81 -15.26
N SER A 320 -8.19 19.22 -15.47
CA SER A 320 -8.59 18.80 -16.80
C SER A 320 -8.87 20.06 -17.60
N GLU A 321 -7.88 20.57 -18.30
CA GLU A 321 -8.15 21.48 -19.40
C GLU A 321 -9.02 20.69 -20.38
N SER A 322 -10.25 21.17 -20.56
CA SER A 322 -11.03 20.77 -21.70
C SER A 322 -10.21 21.16 -22.94
N LEU A 323 -9.63 20.16 -23.61
CA LEU A 323 -9.08 20.34 -24.95
C LEU A 323 -10.25 20.61 -25.92
N THR A 324 -10.96 21.72 -25.70
CA THR A 324 -11.65 22.40 -26.76
C THR A 324 -10.62 23.33 -27.39
N GLY A 325 -9.79 22.77 -28.24
CA GLY A 325 -8.99 23.57 -29.16
C GLY A 325 -9.92 24.49 -29.94
N LYS A 326 -9.78 25.79 -29.71
CA LYS A 326 -10.27 26.81 -30.65
C LYS A 326 -9.46 26.62 -31.96
N GLY A 327 -9.91 25.68 -32.77
CA GLY A 327 -9.51 25.60 -34.17
C GLY A 327 -10.12 26.79 -34.91
N GLN A 328 -9.25 27.58 -35.51
CA GLN A 328 -9.59 28.61 -36.47
C GLN A 328 -10.51 28.04 -37.55
N THR A 329 -11.62 28.68 -37.74
CA THR A 329 -12.54 28.49 -38.88
C THR A 329 -11.82 28.75 -40.21
N LEU A 330 -11.63 27.66 -40.97
CA LEU A 330 -11.50 27.75 -42.42
C LEU A 330 -12.78 27.23 -43.04
N ASN A 331 -13.57 28.15 -43.56
CA ASN A 331 -14.70 27.86 -44.44
C ASN A 331 -14.20 27.20 -45.72
N THR A 332 -14.69 26.00 -46.00
CA THR A 332 -14.89 25.54 -47.39
C THR A 332 -16.11 24.63 -47.43
N ASP A 333 -17.10 25.08 -48.22
CA ASP A 333 -18.30 24.36 -48.57
C ASP A 333 -17.97 23.03 -49.30
N SER A 334 -18.65 21.95 -48.94
CA SER A 334 -19.41 21.13 -49.87
C SER A 334 -19.96 19.83 -49.23
N LYS A 335 -21.26 19.78 -49.23
CA LYS A 335 -22.19 18.64 -49.36
C LYS A 335 -21.86 17.30 -48.71
N GLY A 336 -22.60 17.00 -47.65
CA GLY A 336 -23.36 15.76 -47.55
C GLY A 336 -22.61 14.55 -47.05
N LEU A 337 -22.62 14.35 -45.73
CA LEU A 337 -22.99 13.09 -45.07
C LEU A 337 -23.11 13.38 -43.56
N THR A 338 -24.37 13.33 -43.10
CA THR A 338 -24.66 13.41 -41.65
C THR A 338 -24.14 12.17 -40.97
N LEU A 339 -22.94 12.26 -40.37
CA LEU A 339 -22.50 11.34 -39.35
C LEU A 339 -22.83 11.98 -37.99
N ARG A 340 -23.84 11.43 -37.36
CA ARG A 340 -24.17 11.70 -35.95
C ARG A 340 -22.94 11.38 -35.10
N SER A 341 -22.32 12.40 -34.53
CA SER A 341 -21.33 12.26 -33.47
C SER A 341 -22.04 12.12 -32.13
N GLU A 342 -22.50 10.95 -31.81
CA GLU A 342 -22.75 10.54 -30.44
C GLU A 342 -21.73 9.44 -30.12
N THR A 343 -20.61 9.82 -29.54
CA THR A 343 -19.59 8.89 -29.07
C THR A 343 -19.99 8.31 -27.72
N SER A 344 -20.91 7.38 -27.70
CA SER A 344 -21.02 6.43 -26.59
C SER A 344 -19.97 5.34 -26.81
N ASN A 345 -18.72 5.58 -26.37
CA ASN A 345 -17.74 4.51 -26.29
C ASN A 345 -18.29 3.43 -25.35
N THR A 346 -18.61 2.27 -25.90
CA THR A 346 -19.04 1.13 -25.08
C THR A 346 -17.90 0.70 -24.13
N LYS A 347 -18.24 0.09 -23.01
CA LYS A 347 -17.22 -0.44 -22.09
C LYS A 347 -16.23 -1.37 -22.80
N GLU A 348 -16.73 -2.14 -23.77
CA GLU A 348 -15.94 -3.06 -24.57
C GLU A 348 -14.93 -2.34 -25.47
N GLU A 349 -15.28 -1.22 -26.08
CA GLU A 349 -14.37 -0.40 -26.87
C GLU A 349 -13.26 0.22 -26.00
N LYS A 350 -13.62 0.71 -24.82
CA LYS A 350 -12.65 1.25 -23.85
C LYS A 350 -11.64 0.19 -23.41
N GLU A 351 -12.10 -1.03 -23.14
CA GLU A 351 -11.25 -2.15 -22.80
C GLU A 351 -10.27 -2.52 -23.92
N LEU A 352 -10.73 -2.57 -25.16
CA LEU A 352 -9.90 -2.89 -26.33
C LEU A 352 -8.86 -1.79 -26.60
N ASN A 353 -9.26 -0.53 -26.51
CA ASN A 353 -8.37 0.61 -26.67
C ASN A 353 -7.26 0.58 -25.62
N LEU A 354 -7.63 0.32 -24.36
CA LEU A 354 -6.69 0.24 -23.25
C LEU A 354 -5.76 -0.98 -23.39
N ALA A 355 -6.29 -2.13 -23.83
CA ALA A 355 -5.50 -3.32 -24.08
C ALA A 355 -4.47 -3.11 -25.21
N LEU A 356 -4.87 -2.43 -26.30
CA LEU A 356 -3.94 -2.07 -27.37
C LEU A 356 -2.82 -1.16 -26.85
N TRP A 357 -3.16 -0.20 -26.00
CA TRP A 357 -2.15 0.66 -25.39
C TRP A 357 -1.15 -0.13 -24.51
N VAL A 358 -1.62 -1.10 -23.74
CA VAL A 358 -0.74 -1.99 -22.94
C VAL A 358 0.17 -2.83 -23.85
N ILE A 359 -0.32 -3.25 -25.01
CA ILE A 359 0.43 -4.02 -26.00
C ILE A 359 1.47 -3.14 -26.72
N ASP A 360 1.07 -1.94 -27.12
CA ASP A 360 1.93 -0.99 -27.86
C ASP A 360 1.80 0.44 -27.29
N SER A 361 2.68 0.75 -26.35
CA SER A 361 2.71 2.05 -25.69
C SER A 361 3.11 3.22 -26.63
N ASN A 362 3.53 2.96 -27.86
CA ASN A 362 3.80 4.00 -28.86
C ASN A 362 2.51 4.60 -29.41
N ILE A 363 1.39 3.93 -29.29
CA ILE A 363 0.07 4.43 -29.72
C ILE A 363 -0.53 5.23 -28.54
N SER A 364 -0.32 6.55 -28.54
CA SER A 364 -0.93 7.43 -27.51
C SER A 364 -2.44 7.55 -27.76
N TYR A 365 -3.25 7.25 -26.74
CA TYR A 365 -4.73 7.30 -26.80
C TYR A 365 -5.34 6.51 -27.95
N PRO A 366 -5.13 5.16 -28.01
CA PRO A 366 -5.69 4.35 -29.10
C PRO A 366 -7.20 4.45 -29.12
N LYS A 367 -7.74 4.55 -30.35
CA LYS A 367 -9.16 4.47 -30.63
C LYS A 367 -9.48 3.10 -31.24
N LEU A 368 -10.75 2.79 -31.33
CA LEU A 368 -11.20 1.53 -31.93
C LEU A 368 -10.64 1.32 -33.36
N GLU A 369 -10.46 2.40 -34.10
CA GLU A 369 -9.83 2.39 -35.43
C GLU A 369 -8.38 1.91 -35.39
N ASP A 370 -7.63 2.28 -34.34
CA ASP A 370 -6.25 1.84 -34.16
C ASP A 370 -6.20 0.37 -33.77
N VAL A 371 -7.19 -0.12 -32.99
CA VAL A 371 -7.36 -1.54 -32.69
C VAL A 371 -7.59 -2.33 -33.97
N PHE A 372 -8.49 -1.89 -34.84
CA PHE A 372 -8.73 -2.56 -36.12
C PHE A 372 -7.50 -2.50 -37.05
N ARG A 373 -6.79 -1.38 -37.08
CA ARG A 373 -5.53 -1.23 -37.85
C ARG A 373 -4.45 -2.19 -37.36
N PHE A 374 -4.30 -2.33 -36.04
CA PHE A 374 -3.33 -3.23 -35.42
C PHE A 374 -3.70 -4.70 -35.64
N THR A 375 -4.96 -5.07 -35.37
CA THR A 375 -5.42 -6.45 -35.42
C THR A 375 -5.75 -6.92 -36.83
N LYS A 376 -6.06 -6.00 -37.76
CA LYS A 376 -6.65 -6.27 -39.08
C LYS A 376 -7.94 -7.06 -39.02
N ALA A 377 -8.65 -7.02 -37.90
CA ALA A 377 -9.88 -7.70 -37.65
C ALA A 377 -11.05 -7.05 -38.40
N LYS A 378 -12.07 -7.84 -38.70
CA LYS A 378 -13.29 -7.38 -39.39
C LYS A 378 -14.38 -6.90 -38.44
N ASP A 379 -14.30 -7.34 -37.19
CA ASP A 379 -15.25 -6.98 -36.15
C ASP A 379 -14.58 -6.96 -34.76
N ILE A 380 -15.30 -6.43 -33.76
CA ILE A 380 -14.83 -6.28 -32.38
C ILE A 380 -14.49 -7.63 -31.74
N LYS A 381 -15.25 -8.68 -32.05
CA LYS A 381 -15.06 -10.01 -31.47
C LYS A 381 -13.75 -10.65 -31.97
N GLU A 382 -13.48 -10.53 -33.26
CA GLU A 382 -12.19 -10.96 -33.83
C GLU A 382 -11.03 -10.14 -33.29
N ALA A 383 -11.19 -8.81 -33.18
CA ALA A 383 -10.20 -7.93 -32.62
C ALA A 383 -9.85 -8.32 -31.17
N ARG A 384 -10.86 -8.60 -30.34
CA ARG A 384 -10.68 -9.06 -28.96
C ARG A 384 -9.84 -10.32 -28.88
N ASN A 385 -10.16 -11.33 -29.66
CA ASN A 385 -9.41 -12.59 -29.67
C ASN A 385 -7.93 -12.41 -30.03
N ILE A 386 -7.64 -11.49 -30.95
CA ILE A 386 -6.25 -11.18 -31.36
C ILE A 386 -5.52 -10.41 -30.25
N ILE A 387 -6.17 -9.40 -29.67
CA ILE A 387 -5.65 -8.61 -28.57
C ILE A 387 -5.31 -9.49 -27.36
N GLU A 388 -6.20 -10.41 -26.98
CA GLU A 388 -5.96 -11.33 -25.88
C GLU A 388 -4.75 -12.22 -26.11
N LYS A 389 -4.58 -12.76 -27.32
CA LYS A 389 -3.40 -13.55 -27.68
C LYS A 389 -2.11 -12.72 -27.62
N GLU A 390 -2.16 -11.45 -28.05
CA GLU A 390 -0.98 -10.56 -28.00
C GLU A 390 -0.63 -10.15 -26.55
N LEU A 391 -1.62 -9.97 -25.66
CA LEU A 391 -1.39 -9.76 -24.24
C LEU A 391 -0.62 -10.92 -23.59
N ASP A 392 -1.01 -12.17 -23.92
CA ASP A 392 -0.34 -13.37 -23.43
C ASP A 392 1.08 -13.51 -24.00
N LYS A 393 1.21 -13.34 -25.32
CA LYS A 393 2.48 -13.45 -26.03
C LYS A 393 3.52 -12.47 -25.52
N ARG A 394 3.09 -11.23 -25.20
CA ARG A 394 3.96 -10.18 -24.64
C ARG A 394 4.07 -10.23 -23.12
N LYS A 395 3.39 -11.20 -22.46
CA LYS A 395 3.38 -11.38 -21.01
C LYS A 395 2.86 -10.15 -20.23
N VAL A 396 1.99 -9.36 -20.86
CA VAL A 396 1.42 -8.12 -20.26
C VAL A 396 -0.06 -8.28 -19.86
N ARG A 397 -0.65 -9.47 -19.97
CA ARG A 397 -2.04 -9.74 -19.56
C ARG A 397 -2.32 -9.33 -18.11
N LYS A 398 -1.41 -9.65 -17.21
CA LYS A 398 -1.55 -9.32 -15.79
C LYS A 398 -1.60 -7.81 -15.54
N VAL A 399 -0.80 -7.06 -16.29
CA VAL A 399 -0.84 -5.58 -16.25
C VAL A 399 -2.19 -5.08 -16.70
N PHE A 400 -2.69 -5.61 -17.81
CA PHE A 400 -3.99 -5.22 -18.35
C PHE A 400 -5.12 -5.53 -17.36
N GLU A 401 -5.21 -6.77 -16.86
CA GLU A 401 -6.35 -7.23 -16.04
C GLU A 401 -6.33 -6.71 -14.61
N GLU A 402 -5.15 -6.66 -13.98
CA GLU A 402 -5.03 -6.31 -12.55
C GLU A 402 -4.77 -4.82 -12.31
N ILE A 403 -4.25 -4.09 -13.30
CA ILE A 403 -3.85 -2.69 -13.13
C ILE A 403 -4.71 -1.76 -13.99
N GLU A 404 -4.71 -1.96 -15.31
CA GLU A 404 -5.27 -0.99 -16.24
C GLU A 404 -6.78 -1.12 -16.39
N LYS A 405 -7.29 -2.32 -16.61
CA LYS A 405 -8.72 -2.58 -16.82
C LYS A 405 -9.61 -2.10 -15.67
N PRO A 406 -9.27 -2.32 -14.38
CA PRO A 406 -10.07 -1.84 -13.26
C PRO A 406 -10.15 -0.31 -13.16
N ILE A 407 -9.24 0.41 -13.81
CA ILE A 407 -9.25 1.88 -13.81
C ILE A 407 -10.39 2.42 -14.67
N ILE A 408 -10.83 1.68 -15.69
CA ILE A 408 -12.00 2.08 -16.50
C ILE A 408 -13.23 2.27 -15.60
N ASP A 409 -13.52 1.31 -14.71
CA ASP A 409 -14.67 1.35 -13.82
C ASP A 409 -14.58 2.49 -12.77
N ILE A 410 -13.37 2.92 -12.44
CA ILE A 410 -13.12 4.02 -11.51
C ILE A 410 -13.35 5.37 -12.22
N VAL A 411 -12.86 5.49 -13.44
CA VAL A 411 -12.98 6.70 -14.26
C VAL A 411 -14.44 6.93 -14.66
N ASP A 412 -15.21 5.90 -14.97
CA ASP A 412 -16.62 6.00 -15.36
C ASP A 412 -17.55 6.40 -14.18
N LYS A 413 -17.10 6.22 -12.94
CA LYS A 413 -17.84 6.61 -11.72
C LYS A 413 -17.48 8.00 -11.20
N MET A 414 -16.52 8.68 -11.80
CA MET A 414 -16.08 10.04 -11.45
C MET A 414 -16.70 11.09 -12.37
#